data_ec74214de8604f7db11cceffa0d75556
#
_entry.id   ec74214de8604f7db11cceffa0d75556
#
_cell.length_a   1.000
_cell.length_b   1.000
_cell.length_c   1.000
_cell.angle_alpha   90.00
_cell.angle_beta   90.00
_cell.angle_gamma   90.00
#
_symmetry.space_group_name_H-M   'P 1'
#
loop_
_entity.id
_entity.type
_entity.pdbx_description
1 polymer ?
#
loop_
_entity_poly.entity_id
_entity_poly.type
_entity_poly.pdbx_seq_one_letter_code
_entity_poly.pdbx_strand_id
1 'polypeptide(L)'
;MKTGLQTIVEELEKQLELTKIYKGTKVVNIERGGQGYSLKLDNGVILQADSAVVTAPHKAIAAMFPNEDWLKGLREMVSTSVANVALGFPEEAVRMEHQGTGFVISRNSDFSITACTWTNKKWPNTTPKGKVLLRAYVGKAM
;
A
#
# COMPACT_ATOMS: atom_id res chain seq x y z
N MET A 1 12.58 1.86 13.32
CA MET A 1 11.62 1.10 14.15
C MET A 1 12.16 -0.30 14.35
N LYS A 2 12.10 -0.82 15.58
CA LYS A 2 12.62 -2.16 15.89
C LYS A 2 11.67 -3.30 15.47
N THR A 3 10.38 -3.01 15.28
CA THR A 3 9.29 -3.98 15.13
C THR A 3 8.57 -3.91 13.78
N GLY A 4 9.05 -3.09 12.85
CA GLY A 4 8.49 -2.96 11.50
C GLY A 4 7.49 -1.79 11.35
N LEU A 5 7.03 -1.57 10.12
CA LEU A 5 6.13 -0.45 9.78
C LEU A 5 4.72 -0.61 10.36
N GLN A 6 4.27 -1.85 10.57
CA GLN A 6 2.96 -2.14 11.16
C GLN A 6 2.78 -1.50 12.53
N THR A 7 3.87 -1.38 13.31
CA THR A 7 3.84 -0.74 14.63
C THR A 7 3.34 0.71 14.59
N ILE A 8 3.57 1.45 13.49
CA ILE A 8 3.02 2.81 13.35
C ILE A 8 1.49 2.76 13.38
N VAL A 9 0.92 1.83 12.61
CA VAL A 9 -0.53 1.69 12.51
C VAL A 9 -1.12 1.30 13.86
N GLU A 10 -0.48 0.36 14.55
CA GLU A 10 -0.90 -0.11 15.87
C GLU A 10 -0.82 0.99 16.94
N GLU A 11 0.23 1.80 16.93
CA GLU A 11 0.38 2.92 17.87
C GLU A 11 -0.60 4.07 17.58
N LEU A 12 -0.89 4.34 16.31
CA LEU A 12 -1.93 5.31 15.95
C LEU A 12 -3.33 4.81 16.34
N GLU A 13 -3.61 3.53 16.12
CA GLU A 13 -4.90 2.94 16.49
C GLU A 13 -5.17 3.04 18.00
N LYS A 14 -4.15 2.83 18.85
CA LYS A 14 -4.26 2.99 20.31
C LYS A 14 -4.67 4.41 20.75
N GLN A 15 -4.38 5.43 19.94
CA GLN A 15 -4.73 6.81 20.25
C GLN A 15 -6.15 7.18 19.81
N LEU A 16 -6.84 6.29 19.10
CA LEU A 16 -8.18 6.51 18.56
C LEU A 16 -9.28 5.94 19.48
N GLU A 17 -9.15 6.12 20.79
CA GLU A 17 -10.03 5.53 21.81
C GLU A 17 -11.53 5.86 21.62
N LEU A 18 -11.84 7.07 21.14
CA LEU A 18 -13.21 7.51 20.87
C LEU A 18 -13.66 7.27 19.43
N THR A 19 -12.81 6.66 18.59
CA THR A 19 -13.08 6.44 17.18
C THR A 19 -13.53 5.01 16.93
N LYS A 20 -14.67 4.85 16.29
CA LYS A 20 -15.13 3.52 15.87
C LYS A 20 -14.42 3.08 14.59
N ILE A 21 -13.65 2.00 14.68
CA ILE A 21 -12.88 1.43 13.56
C ILE A 21 -13.59 0.16 13.05
N TYR A 22 -13.96 0.15 11.78
CA TYR A 22 -14.56 -1.01 11.11
C TYR A 22 -13.51 -1.71 10.28
N LYS A 23 -12.92 -2.78 10.80
CA LYS A 23 -11.97 -3.63 10.06
C LYS A 23 -12.71 -4.70 9.25
N GLY A 24 -12.11 -5.13 8.12
CA GLY A 24 -12.71 -6.15 7.26
C GLY A 24 -14.02 -5.72 6.59
N THR A 25 -14.27 -4.42 6.50
CA THR A 25 -15.51 -3.83 5.98
C THR A 25 -15.19 -2.90 4.83
N LYS A 26 -15.93 -3.01 3.73
CA LYS A 26 -15.74 -2.20 2.54
C LYS A 26 -16.89 -1.21 2.36
N VAL A 27 -16.56 0.06 2.08
CA VAL A 27 -17.53 1.03 1.59
C VAL A 27 -17.74 0.76 0.09
N VAL A 28 -19.00 0.50 -0.31
CA VAL A 28 -19.35 0.18 -1.70
C VAL A 28 -20.03 1.31 -2.43
N ASN A 29 -20.64 2.25 -1.71
CA ASN A 29 -21.26 3.44 -2.29
C ASN A 29 -21.21 4.60 -1.31
N ILE A 30 -21.06 5.82 -1.83
CA ILE A 30 -21.12 7.07 -1.09
C ILE A 30 -22.05 8.01 -1.84
N GLU A 31 -23.08 8.50 -1.16
CA GLU A 31 -24.04 9.44 -1.69
C GLU A 31 -24.07 10.70 -0.83
N ARG A 32 -24.15 11.87 -1.49
CA ARG A 32 -24.37 13.14 -0.81
C ARG A 32 -25.86 13.32 -0.54
N GLY A 33 -26.22 13.48 0.71
CA GLY A 33 -27.56 13.85 1.14
C GLY A 33 -27.69 15.32 1.52
N GLY A 34 -28.87 15.75 1.96
CA GLY A 34 -29.15 17.17 2.29
C GLY A 34 -28.27 17.75 3.40
N GLN A 35 -27.78 16.94 4.33
CA GLN A 35 -26.96 17.37 5.48
C GLN A 35 -25.75 16.47 5.70
N GLY A 36 -25.09 15.99 4.64
CA GLY A 36 -23.91 15.15 4.80
C GLY A 36 -23.80 14.02 3.76
N TYR A 37 -23.28 12.89 4.20
CA TYR A 37 -23.00 11.74 3.36
C TYR A 37 -23.59 10.46 3.93
N SER A 38 -24.10 9.62 3.04
CA SER A 38 -24.56 8.27 3.31
C SER A 38 -23.54 7.27 2.73
N LEU A 39 -22.93 6.44 3.59
CA LEU A 39 -21.92 5.46 3.20
C LEU A 39 -22.54 4.06 3.32
N LYS A 40 -22.72 3.38 2.21
CA LYS A 40 -23.20 2.00 2.17
C LYS A 40 -22.00 1.03 2.27
N LEU A 41 -22.09 0.12 3.23
CA LEU A 41 -21.10 -0.93 3.46
C LEU A 41 -21.47 -2.22 2.70
N ASP A 42 -20.49 -3.09 2.45
CA ASP A 42 -20.67 -4.38 1.76
C ASP A 42 -21.55 -5.37 2.53
N ASN A 43 -21.66 -5.20 3.85
CA ASN A 43 -22.56 -5.97 4.70
C ASN A 43 -23.99 -5.41 4.78
N GLY A 44 -24.33 -4.39 3.97
CA GLY A 44 -25.65 -3.77 3.91
C GLY A 44 -25.90 -2.66 4.93
N VAL A 45 -24.98 -2.42 5.87
CA VAL A 45 -25.10 -1.32 6.84
C VAL A 45 -24.92 0.02 6.13
N ILE A 46 -25.67 1.03 6.53
CA ILE A 46 -25.55 2.42 6.07
C ILE A 46 -25.08 3.28 7.24
N LEU A 47 -23.99 4.00 7.05
CA LEU A 47 -23.47 4.99 7.99
C LEU A 47 -23.80 6.39 7.48
N GLN A 48 -24.18 7.28 8.40
CA GLN A 48 -24.36 8.70 8.11
C GLN A 48 -23.16 9.47 8.67
N ALA A 49 -22.67 10.47 7.93
CA ALA A 49 -21.56 11.32 8.33
C ALA A 49 -21.75 12.74 7.79
N ASP A 50 -21.38 13.75 8.58
CA ASP A 50 -21.40 15.14 8.15
C ASP A 50 -20.31 15.42 7.09
N SER A 51 -19.20 14.70 7.17
CA SER A 51 -18.06 14.81 6.26
C SER A 51 -17.42 13.45 6.04
N ALA A 52 -16.78 13.26 4.88
CA ALA A 52 -16.04 12.05 4.57
C ALA A 52 -14.69 12.38 3.94
N VAL A 53 -13.64 11.70 4.42
CA VAL A 53 -12.30 11.74 3.80
C VAL A 53 -12.02 10.36 3.21
N VAL A 54 -11.81 10.29 1.90
CA VAL A 54 -11.61 9.03 1.18
C VAL A 54 -10.15 8.91 0.74
N THR A 55 -9.42 7.95 1.29
CA THR A 55 -8.00 7.68 1.00
C THR A 55 -7.77 6.39 0.22
N ALA A 56 -8.83 5.86 -0.41
CA ALA A 56 -8.77 4.64 -1.21
C ALA A 56 -8.05 4.87 -2.56
N PRO A 57 -7.57 3.82 -3.26
CA PRO A 57 -7.05 3.94 -4.62
C PRO A 57 -8.08 4.53 -5.58
N HIS A 58 -7.62 5.29 -6.58
CA HIS A 58 -8.47 6.06 -7.50
C HIS A 58 -9.62 5.25 -8.15
N LYS A 59 -9.37 4.01 -8.56
CA LYS A 59 -10.42 3.13 -9.11
C LYS A 59 -11.48 2.77 -8.08
N ALA A 60 -11.08 2.58 -6.83
CA ALA A 60 -12.03 2.30 -5.74
C ALA A 60 -12.86 3.55 -5.42
N ILE A 61 -12.22 4.74 -5.39
CA ILE A 61 -12.94 6.02 -5.22
C ILE A 61 -13.98 6.17 -6.33
N ALA A 62 -13.58 6.02 -7.59
CA ALA A 62 -14.49 6.14 -8.72
C ALA A 62 -15.67 5.14 -8.69
N ALA A 63 -15.45 3.95 -8.13
CA ALA A 63 -16.49 2.94 -7.95
C ALA A 63 -17.48 3.27 -6.82
N MET A 64 -17.03 3.98 -5.77
CA MET A 64 -17.91 4.43 -4.67
C MET A 64 -18.85 5.55 -5.09
N PHE A 65 -18.56 6.27 -6.17
CA PHE A 65 -19.36 7.40 -6.68
C PHE A 65 -19.72 7.16 -8.16
N PRO A 66 -20.60 6.19 -8.47
CA PRO A 66 -20.87 5.76 -9.84
C PRO A 66 -21.50 6.85 -10.72
N ASN A 67 -22.23 7.80 -10.15
CA ASN A 67 -22.98 8.82 -10.86
C ASN A 67 -22.28 10.20 -10.88
N GLU A 68 -21.03 10.28 -10.46
CA GLU A 68 -20.30 11.54 -10.35
C GLU A 68 -19.36 11.75 -11.56
N ASP A 69 -19.77 12.61 -12.49
CA ASP A 69 -19.02 12.88 -13.73
C ASP A 69 -17.65 13.52 -13.51
N TRP A 70 -17.47 14.30 -12.46
CA TRP A 70 -16.18 14.92 -12.12
C TRP A 70 -15.09 13.90 -11.78
N LEU A 71 -15.47 12.64 -11.48
CA LEU A 71 -14.54 11.52 -11.26
C LEU A 71 -14.14 10.76 -12.55
N LYS A 72 -14.58 11.21 -13.72
CA LYS A 72 -14.26 10.56 -14.99
C LYS A 72 -12.74 10.37 -15.18
N GLY A 73 -11.95 11.40 -14.88
CA GLY A 73 -10.50 11.31 -14.95
C GLY A 73 -9.89 10.21 -14.05
N LEU A 74 -10.47 9.95 -12.86
CA LEU A 74 -10.03 8.86 -11.99
C LEU A 74 -10.40 7.48 -12.53
N ARG A 75 -11.52 7.36 -13.26
CA ARG A 75 -11.94 6.10 -13.91
C ARG A 75 -10.99 5.72 -15.04
N GLU A 76 -10.55 6.70 -15.81
CA GLU A 76 -9.69 6.53 -16.98
C GLU A 76 -8.19 6.43 -16.62
N MET A 77 -7.82 6.77 -15.40
CA MET A 77 -6.43 6.76 -14.96
C MET A 77 -5.84 5.34 -14.97
N VAL A 78 -4.72 5.19 -15.67
CA VAL A 78 -3.97 3.94 -15.71
C VAL A 78 -3.19 3.77 -14.42
N SER A 79 -3.32 2.62 -13.77
CA SER A 79 -2.51 2.23 -12.62
C SER A 79 -1.53 1.13 -13.01
N THR A 80 -0.30 1.28 -12.58
CA THR A 80 0.72 0.23 -12.73
C THR A 80 0.72 -0.67 -11.49
N SER A 81 0.89 -1.96 -11.72
CA SER A 81 1.07 -2.94 -10.65
C SER A 81 2.54 -3.32 -10.53
N VAL A 82 3.03 -3.41 -9.31
CA VAL A 82 4.38 -3.87 -9.01
C VAL A 82 4.28 -5.01 -8.00
N ALA A 83 4.89 -6.14 -8.34
CA ALA A 83 5.07 -7.23 -7.39
C ALA A 83 6.37 -7.02 -6.60
N ASN A 84 6.30 -7.22 -5.30
CA ASN A 84 7.46 -7.20 -4.42
C ASN A 84 7.78 -8.65 -4.04
N VAL A 85 8.91 -9.16 -4.53
CA VAL A 85 9.40 -10.52 -4.26
C VAL A 85 10.44 -10.44 -3.14
N ALA A 86 10.11 -10.98 -1.98
CA ALA A 86 11.02 -11.07 -0.84
C ALA A 86 11.81 -12.38 -0.90
N LEU A 87 13.14 -12.28 -0.92
CA LEU A 87 14.08 -13.39 -1.03
C LEU A 87 14.97 -13.42 0.21
N GLY A 88 14.85 -14.47 1.02
CA GLY A 88 15.65 -14.66 2.22
C GLY A 88 16.76 -15.68 1.98
N PHE A 89 18.00 -15.33 2.36
CA PHE A 89 19.18 -16.18 2.20
C PHE A 89 19.97 -16.27 3.52
N PRO A 90 20.73 -17.35 3.75
CA PRO A 90 21.83 -17.34 4.72
C PRO A 90 22.85 -16.26 4.32
N GLU A 91 23.46 -15.58 5.31
CA GLU A 91 24.40 -14.49 5.05
C GLU A 91 25.61 -14.98 4.26
N GLU A 92 26.12 -16.18 4.55
CA GLU A 92 27.23 -16.83 3.86
C GLU A 92 26.95 -17.15 2.38
N ALA A 93 25.67 -17.23 1.98
CA ALA A 93 25.28 -17.52 0.60
C ALA A 93 25.25 -16.27 -0.29
N VAL A 94 25.40 -15.07 0.27
CA VAL A 94 25.27 -13.82 -0.47
C VAL A 94 26.51 -12.96 -0.31
N ARG A 95 27.26 -12.81 -1.40
CA ARG A 95 28.40 -11.87 -1.45
C ARG A 95 27.87 -10.44 -1.65
N MET A 96 27.98 -9.61 -0.63
CA MET A 96 27.55 -8.20 -0.66
C MET A 96 28.78 -7.29 -0.53
N GLU A 97 29.68 -7.35 -1.49
CA GLU A 97 30.94 -6.60 -1.49
C GLU A 97 30.75 -5.11 -1.79
N HIS A 98 29.67 -4.76 -2.49
CA HIS A 98 29.40 -3.38 -2.87
C HIS A 98 28.80 -2.56 -1.72
N GLN A 99 29.22 -1.32 -1.62
CA GLN A 99 28.57 -0.33 -0.78
C GLN A 99 27.20 0.05 -1.37
N GLY A 100 26.22 0.31 -0.49
CA GLY A 100 24.88 0.72 -0.90
C GLY A 100 23.78 -0.08 -0.21
N THR A 101 22.56 0.22 -0.57
CA THR A 101 21.35 -0.37 0.02
C THR A 101 20.41 -1.00 -1.01
N GLY A 102 20.88 -1.09 -2.25
CA GLY A 102 20.13 -1.63 -3.38
C GLY A 102 20.54 -1.01 -4.69
N PHE A 103 19.83 -1.34 -5.75
CA PHE A 103 20.04 -0.81 -7.10
C PHE A 103 18.72 -0.64 -7.85
N VAL A 104 18.74 0.20 -8.87
CA VAL A 104 17.64 0.43 -9.82
C VAL A 104 18.14 0.02 -11.20
N ILE A 105 17.25 -0.56 -11.99
CA ILE A 105 17.55 -1.03 -13.35
C ILE A 105 16.98 -0.03 -14.35
N SER A 106 17.73 0.25 -15.41
CA SER A 106 17.27 1.11 -16.50
C SER A 106 16.00 0.56 -17.15
N ARG A 107 15.07 1.45 -17.51
CA ARG A 107 13.83 1.09 -18.20
C ARG A 107 14.06 0.40 -19.54
N ASN A 108 15.18 0.69 -20.19
CA ASN A 108 15.56 0.14 -21.50
C ASN A 108 16.26 -1.22 -21.41
N SER A 109 16.31 -1.84 -20.24
CA SER A 109 16.94 -3.15 -20.07
C SER A 109 15.93 -4.28 -20.25
N ASP A 110 16.43 -5.47 -20.58
CA ASP A 110 15.60 -6.69 -20.76
C ASP A 110 15.33 -7.43 -19.44
N PHE A 111 15.76 -6.88 -18.30
CA PHE A 111 15.51 -7.50 -17.00
C PHE A 111 14.06 -7.39 -16.59
N SER A 112 13.55 -8.45 -15.98
CA SER A 112 12.16 -8.51 -15.46
C SER A 112 11.97 -7.71 -14.18
N ILE A 113 13.04 -7.43 -13.42
CA ILE A 113 13.01 -6.60 -12.21
C ILE A 113 13.36 -5.15 -12.57
N THR A 114 12.78 -4.23 -11.84
CA THR A 114 13.03 -2.78 -12.00
C THR A 114 13.95 -2.22 -10.92
N ALA A 115 14.01 -2.87 -9.78
CA ALA A 115 14.87 -2.51 -8.66
C ALA A 115 15.07 -3.70 -7.73
N CYS A 116 16.10 -3.63 -6.90
CA CYS A 116 16.30 -4.52 -5.77
C CYS A 116 16.79 -3.73 -4.56
N THR A 117 16.16 -3.94 -3.39
CA THR A 117 16.58 -3.37 -2.11
C THR A 117 17.26 -4.44 -1.27
N TRP A 118 18.43 -4.12 -0.75
CA TRP A 118 19.14 -4.91 0.25
C TRP A 118 18.62 -4.52 1.63
N THR A 119 17.53 -5.18 2.05
CA THR A 119 16.68 -4.74 3.16
C THR A 119 17.44 -4.69 4.49
N ASN A 120 18.28 -5.68 4.77
CA ASN A 120 19.10 -5.74 5.97
C ASN A 120 20.19 -4.64 6.02
N LYS A 121 20.69 -4.18 4.88
CA LYS A 121 21.63 -3.03 4.81
C LYS A 121 20.91 -1.68 4.91
N LYS A 122 19.69 -1.59 4.39
CA LYS A 122 18.92 -0.33 4.38
C LYS A 122 18.27 -0.03 5.73
N TRP A 123 17.78 -1.04 6.40
CA TRP A 123 17.10 -0.91 7.70
C TRP A 123 17.59 -1.97 8.68
N PRO A 124 18.17 -1.56 9.80
CA PRO A 124 18.57 -2.49 10.85
C PRO A 124 17.33 -3.19 11.43
N ASN A 125 17.54 -4.38 11.95
CA ASN A 125 16.50 -5.21 12.60
C ASN A 125 15.33 -5.66 11.70
N THR A 126 15.53 -5.70 10.39
CA THR A 126 14.50 -6.16 9.44
C THR A 126 14.64 -7.63 9.03
N THR A 127 15.73 -8.27 9.45
CA THR A 127 16.03 -9.68 9.20
C THR A 127 16.55 -10.34 10.47
N PRO A 128 16.32 -11.64 10.67
CA PRO A 128 17.00 -12.41 11.71
C PRO A 128 18.51 -12.36 11.55
N LYS A 129 19.24 -12.51 12.67
CA LYS A 129 20.73 -12.56 12.67
C LYS A 129 21.23 -13.67 11.76
N GLY A 130 22.26 -13.41 10.97
CA GLY A 130 22.84 -14.35 10.01
C GLY A 130 21.99 -14.61 8.77
N LYS A 131 21.00 -13.73 8.48
CA LYS A 131 20.18 -13.78 7.27
C LYS A 131 20.28 -12.47 6.48
N VAL A 132 20.11 -12.60 5.17
CA VAL A 132 20.01 -11.48 4.23
C VAL A 132 18.61 -11.49 3.63
N LEU A 133 18.00 -10.31 3.53
CA LEU A 133 16.71 -10.12 2.87
C LEU A 133 16.88 -9.17 1.69
N LEU A 134 16.61 -9.69 0.51
CA LEU A 134 16.52 -8.93 -0.73
C LEU A 134 15.05 -8.75 -1.10
N ARG A 135 14.69 -7.55 -1.58
CA ARG A 135 13.36 -7.29 -2.15
C ARG A 135 13.52 -6.86 -3.59
N ALA A 136 13.13 -7.72 -4.50
CA ALA A 136 13.09 -7.43 -5.93
C ALA A 136 11.71 -6.90 -6.32
N TYR A 137 11.67 -5.86 -7.14
CA TYR A 137 10.46 -5.24 -7.64
C TYR A 137 10.25 -5.64 -9.09
N VAL A 138 9.14 -6.32 -9.37
CA VAL A 138 8.77 -6.81 -10.70
C VAL A 138 7.54 -6.06 -11.18
N GLY A 139 7.63 -5.48 -12.36
CA GLY A 139 6.56 -4.72 -12.98
C GLY A 139 7.11 -3.55 -13.77
N LYS A 140 6.73 -3.47 -15.03
CA LYS A 140 7.00 -2.33 -15.91
C LYS A 140 5.69 -1.58 -16.13
N ALA A 141 5.75 -0.25 -16.12
CA ALA A 141 4.67 0.54 -16.70
C ALA A 141 4.60 0.21 -18.20
N MET A 142 3.44 -0.24 -18.65
CA MET A 142 3.16 -0.36 -20.07
C MET A 142 2.90 1.02 -20.66
#